data_6f04fa819ce57f4d1f4affa16ce35da2
#
_entry.id   6f04fa819ce57f4d1f4affa16ce35da2
#
_cell.length_a   1.000
_cell.length_b   1.000
_cell.length_c   1.000
_cell.angle_alpha   90.00
_cell.angle_beta   90.00
_cell.angle_gamma   90.00
#
_symmetry.space_group_name_H-M   'P 1'
#
loop_
_entity.id
_entity.type
_entity.pdbx_description
1 polymer ?
#
loop_
_entity_poly.entity_id
_entity_poly.type
_entity_poly.pdbx_seq_one_letter_code
_entity_poly.pdbx_strand_id
1 'polypeptide(L)'
;NSYELPKDKPIIFVSNHQSLNDVSTISWYLRKFNPKFVSKKELGKGIPSVSFNLKHGGNVLIERDNPKQALVALKQFGQFIEINKFSAVLFPEGTRSKNGVPKRFSENGLKMLVKYSPSAVIVPITINNSWKIVKHGKFPLELGVHLTLDVHKPIQTDTLKFAELFEKIEQTIKNAVIL
;
A
#
# COMPACT_ATOMS: atom_id res chain seq x y z
N ASN A 1 6.82 0.52 -17.57
CA ASN A 1 8.17 0.90 -17.15
C ASN A 1 8.60 -0.02 -16.01
N SER A 2 9.59 -0.89 -16.26
CA SER A 2 10.16 -1.77 -15.24
C SER A 2 11.43 -1.14 -14.68
N TYR A 3 11.33 -0.51 -13.52
CA TYR A 3 12.51 -0.14 -12.75
C TYR A 3 13.07 -1.40 -12.07
N GLU A 4 14.38 -1.52 -11.99
CA GLU A 4 15.01 -2.55 -11.21
C GLU A 4 14.86 -2.23 -9.72
N LEU A 5 14.11 -3.08 -9.01
CA LEU A 5 13.84 -2.91 -7.59
C LEU A 5 14.87 -3.70 -6.76
N PRO A 6 15.35 -3.14 -5.62
CA PRO A 6 16.32 -3.84 -4.77
C PRO A 6 15.72 -5.13 -4.21
N LYS A 7 16.54 -6.18 -4.10
CA LYS A 7 16.15 -7.48 -3.53
C LYS A 7 16.72 -7.71 -2.13
N ASP A 8 17.70 -6.91 -1.76
CA ASP A 8 18.49 -7.00 -0.52
C ASP A 8 18.04 -6.03 0.57
N LYS A 9 17.06 -5.19 0.25
CA LYS A 9 16.52 -4.17 1.16
C LYS A 9 15.00 -4.29 1.28
N PRO A 10 14.42 -3.86 2.41
CA PRO A 10 12.96 -3.72 2.51
C PRO A 10 12.45 -2.69 1.49
N ILE A 11 11.24 -2.92 1.01
CA ILE A 11 10.58 -1.96 0.12
C ILE A 11 9.28 -1.51 0.77
N ILE A 12 9.02 -0.21 0.77
CA ILE A 12 7.73 0.36 1.16
C ILE A 12 7.00 0.80 -0.12
N PHE A 13 6.09 -0.02 -0.58
CA PHE A 13 5.19 0.33 -1.67
C PHE A 13 4.09 1.26 -1.16
N VAL A 14 3.98 2.44 -1.75
CA VAL A 14 2.93 3.41 -1.45
C VAL A 14 2.01 3.52 -2.65
N SER A 15 0.72 3.26 -2.47
CA SER A 15 -0.23 3.21 -3.59
C SER A 15 -1.51 3.98 -3.29
N ASN A 16 -2.15 4.54 -4.32
CA ASN A 16 -3.55 4.92 -4.25
C ASN A 16 -4.44 3.68 -4.07
N HIS A 17 -5.68 3.87 -3.64
CA HIS A 17 -6.59 2.77 -3.31
C HIS A 17 -7.97 2.99 -3.92
N GLN A 18 -8.35 2.18 -4.89
CA GLN A 18 -9.60 2.32 -5.64
C GLN A 18 -10.61 1.19 -5.33
N SER A 19 -10.14 -0.04 -5.16
CA SER A 19 -11.04 -1.19 -4.93
C SER A 19 -10.40 -2.26 -4.04
N LEU A 20 -11.17 -3.32 -3.70
CA LEU A 20 -10.61 -4.50 -3.01
C LEU A 20 -9.63 -5.27 -3.91
N ASN A 21 -9.78 -5.16 -5.23
CA ASN A 21 -8.93 -5.85 -6.19
C ASN A 21 -7.49 -5.32 -6.22
N ASP A 22 -7.23 -4.12 -5.67
CA ASP A 22 -5.89 -3.54 -5.59
C ASP A 22 -4.93 -4.44 -4.80
N VAL A 23 -5.43 -5.03 -3.70
CA VAL A 23 -4.64 -5.95 -2.87
C VAL A 23 -4.24 -7.19 -3.65
N SER A 24 -5.16 -7.81 -4.39
CA SER A 24 -4.89 -8.99 -5.22
C SER A 24 -3.93 -8.66 -6.35
N THR A 25 -4.13 -7.51 -7.00
CA THR A 25 -3.28 -7.02 -8.09
C THR A 25 -1.84 -6.82 -7.61
N ILE A 26 -1.65 -6.06 -6.53
CA ILE A 26 -0.32 -5.84 -5.94
C ILE A 26 0.31 -7.17 -5.51
N SER A 27 -0.45 -8.02 -4.81
CA SER A 27 0.03 -9.32 -4.35
C SER A 27 0.53 -10.19 -5.49
N TRP A 28 -0.16 -10.18 -6.62
CA TRP A 28 0.21 -10.98 -7.80
C TRP A 28 1.43 -10.43 -8.53
N TYR A 29 1.39 -9.14 -8.88
CA TYR A 29 2.47 -8.53 -9.68
C TYR A 29 3.76 -8.36 -8.90
N LEU A 30 3.68 -8.09 -7.60
CA LEU A 30 4.83 -7.88 -6.73
C LEU A 30 5.17 -9.08 -5.84
N ARG A 31 4.64 -10.29 -6.12
CA ARG A 31 4.85 -11.51 -5.30
C ARG A 31 6.32 -11.84 -5.02
N LYS A 32 7.23 -11.48 -5.93
CA LYS A 32 8.69 -11.69 -5.76
C LYS A 32 9.28 -10.88 -4.60
N PHE A 33 8.60 -9.82 -4.16
CA PHE A 33 9.01 -8.94 -3.08
C PHE A 33 8.26 -9.24 -1.76
N ASN A 34 7.48 -10.32 -1.73
CA ASN A 34 6.74 -10.77 -0.54
C ASN A 34 5.94 -9.65 0.15
N PRO A 35 5.01 -8.97 -0.55
CA PRO A 35 4.31 -7.79 -0.04
C PRO A 35 3.42 -8.12 1.16
N LYS A 36 3.58 -7.34 2.24
CA LYS A 36 2.77 -7.38 3.46
C LYS A 36 1.94 -6.10 3.56
N PHE A 37 0.69 -6.22 3.93
CA PHE A 37 -0.25 -5.10 3.88
C PHE A 37 -0.54 -4.51 5.26
N VAL A 38 -0.70 -3.19 5.29
CA VAL A 38 -1.32 -2.49 6.41
C VAL A 38 -2.83 -2.49 6.19
N SER A 39 -3.55 -3.25 7.00
CA SER A 39 -4.99 -3.50 6.83
C SER A 39 -5.80 -3.11 8.06
N LYS A 40 -7.09 -2.85 7.86
CA LYS A 40 -8.05 -2.58 8.93
C LYS A 40 -8.31 -3.85 9.76
N LYS A 41 -8.34 -3.76 11.09
CA LYS A 41 -8.49 -4.91 12.01
C LYS A 41 -9.76 -5.72 11.74
N GLU A 42 -10.84 -5.06 11.36
CA GLU A 42 -12.11 -5.72 11.08
C GLU A 42 -12.03 -6.67 9.87
N LEU A 43 -11.11 -6.44 8.93
CA LEU A 43 -10.89 -7.35 7.80
C LEU A 43 -10.23 -8.68 8.22
N GLY A 44 -9.67 -8.74 9.43
CA GLY A 44 -9.20 -9.99 10.03
C GLY A 44 -10.34 -10.95 10.46
N LYS A 45 -11.60 -10.59 10.20
CA LYS A 45 -12.77 -11.40 10.51
C LYS A 45 -13.71 -11.44 9.29
N GLY A 46 -14.42 -12.52 9.11
CA GLY A 46 -15.52 -12.63 8.14
C GLY A 46 -15.23 -13.52 6.93
N ILE A 47 -14.24 -13.20 6.09
CA ILE A 47 -13.90 -14.00 4.91
C ILE A 47 -12.75 -14.95 5.26
N PRO A 48 -12.96 -16.28 5.33
CA PRO A 48 -11.97 -17.21 5.90
C PRO A 48 -10.57 -17.10 5.28
N SER A 49 -10.44 -17.13 3.96
CA SER A 49 -9.15 -17.05 3.25
C SER A 49 -8.46 -15.71 3.46
N VAL A 50 -9.19 -14.60 3.38
CA VAL A 50 -8.65 -13.25 3.61
C VAL A 50 -8.25 -13.07 5.06
N SER A 51 -9.13 -13.45 5.98
CA SER A 51 -8.87 -13.33 7.43
C SER A 51 -7.69 -14.17 7.88
N PHE A 52 -7.53 -15.38 7.34
CA PHE A 52 -6.39 -16.25 7.60
C PHE A 52 -5.09 -15.61 7.11
N ASN A 53 -5.07 -15.16 5.86
CA ASN A 53 -3.89 -14.52 5.29
C ASN A 53 -3.50 -13.24 6.04
N LEU A 54 -4.47 -12.39 6.39
CA LEU A 54 -4.23 -11.17 7.14
C LEU A 54 -3.66 -11.42 8.53
N LYS A 55 -4.02 -12.52 9.19
CA LYS A 55 -3.52 -12.87 10.53
C LYS A 55 -2.18 -13.60 10.51
N HIS A 56 -1.97 -14.48 9.53
CA HIS A 56 -0.83 -15.39 9.50
C HIS A 56 0.18 -15.10 8.40
N GLY A 57 -0.17 -14.24 7.44
CA GLY A 57 0.67 -13.88 6.30
C GLY A 57 1.71 -12.78 6.57
N GLY A 58 1.92 -12.37 7.84
CA GLY A 58 2.85 -11.29 8.20
C GLY A 58 2.31 -9.88 7.92
N ASN A 59 1.01 -9.76 7.68
CA ASN A 59 0.34 -8.46 7.52
C ASN A 59 0.11 -7.80 8.87
N VAL A 60 -0.04 -6.47 8.90
CA VAL A 60 -0.38 -5.74 10.12
C VAL A 60 -1.84 -5.29 10.12
N LEU A 61 -2.50 -5.50 11.25
CA LEU A 61 -3.88 -5.10 11.47
C LEU A 61 -3.92 -3.88 12.41
N ILE A 62 -4.48 -2.77 11.94
CA ILE A 62 -4.60 -1.53 12.70
C ILE A 62 -6.04 -1.17 13.01
N GLU A 63 -6.27 -0.63 14.19
CA GLU A 63 -7.52 0.03 14.59
C GLU A 63 -7.40 1.52 14.26
N ARG A 64 -8.12 1.99 13.24
CA ARG A 64 -8.00 3.38 12.79
C ARG A 64 -8.55 4.38 13.80
N ASP A 65 -9.50 3.94 14.60
CA ASP A 65 -10.12 4.74 15.65
C ASP A 65 -9.32 4.71 16.98
N ASN A 66 -8.21 3.95 17.01
CA ASN A 66 -7.28 3.87 18.13
C ASN A 66 -5.84 4.22 17.69
N PRO A 67 -5.48 5.52 17.67
CA PRO A 67 -4.16 5.94 17.19
C PRO A 67 -2.99 5.32 17.96
N LYS A 68 -3.16 5.08 19.27
CA LYS A 68 -2.11 4.45 20.09
C LYS A 68 -1.82 3.02 19.63
N GLN A 69 -2.87 2.21 19.42
CA GLN A 69 -2.73 0.85 18.90
C GLN A 69 -2.11 0.87 17.50
N ALA A 70 -2.60 1.73 16.61
CA ALA A 70 -2.08 1.84 15.26
C ALA A 70 -0.58 2.19 15.21
N LEU A 71 -0.12 3.13 16.06
CA LEU A 71 1.29 3.50 16.16
C LEU A 71 2.17 2.34 16.64
N VAL A 72 1.72 1.61 17.67
CA VAL A 72 2.46 0.44 18.19
C VAL A 72 2.55 -0.66 17.12
N ALA A 73 1.44 -0.96 16.47
CA ALA A 73 1.39 -1.97 15.40
C ALA A 73 2.28 -1.60 14.21
N LEU A 74 2.26 -0.35 13.77
CA LEU A 74 3.11 0.14 12.68
C LEU A 74 4.59 0.15 13.04
N LYS A 75 4.94 0.45 14.30
CA LYS A 75 6.30 0.33 14.81
C LYS A 75 6.81 -1.11 14.69
N GLN A 76 6.06 -2.05 15.24
CA GLN A 76 6.42 -3.48 15.21
C GLN A 76 6.52 -3.99 13.77
N PHE A 77 5.59 -3.56 12.91
CA PHE A 77 5.60 -3.92 11.50
C PHE A 77 6.80 -3.34 10.75
N GLY A 78 7.16 -2.07 10.99
CA GLY A 78 8.37 -1.47 10.43
C GLY A 78 9.64 -2.24 10.81
N GLN A 79 9.77 -2.62 12.09
CA GLN A 79 10.88 -3.46 12.56
C GLN A 79 10.87 -4.85 11.93
N PHE A 80 9.70 -5.45 11.77
CA PHE A 80 9.55 -6.77 11.16
C PHE A 80 9.99 -6.78 9.68
N ILE A 81 9.58 -5.79 8.88
CA ILE A 81 10.01 -5.70 7.48
C ILE A 81 11.50 -5.39 7.36
N GLU A 82 12.05 -4.58 8.27
CA GLU A 82 13.49 -4.25 8.30
C GLU A 82 14.35 -5.51 8.52
N ILE A 83 13.99 -6.31 9.53
CA ILE A 83 14.75 -7.52 9.90
C ILE A 83 14.65 -8.59 8.81
N ASN A 84 13.44 -8.81 8.26
CA ASN A 84 13.19 -9.91 7.33
C ASN A 84 13.39 -9.51 5.84
N LYS A 85 13.72 -8.25 5.56
CA LYS A 85 13.83 -7.71 4.20
C LYS A 85 12.57 -7.93 3.37
N PHE A 86 11.40 -7.90 4.03
CA PHE A 86 10.10 -7.98 3.38
C PHE A 86 9.66 -6.62 2.86
N SER A 87 8.61 -6.62 2.06
CA SER A 87 8.03 -5.38 1.58
C SER A 87 6.74 -5.06 2.32
N ALA A 88 6.52 -3.76 2.61
CA ALA A 88 5.26 -3.23 3.10
C ALA A 88 4.45 -2.63 1.96
N VAL A 89 3.14 -2.73 2.03
CA VAL A 89 2.21 -2.00 1.15
C VAL A 89 1.34 -1.10 2.00
N LEU A 90 1.36 0.18 1.70
CA LEU A 90 0.59 1.21 2.40
C LEU A 90 -0.31 1.95 1.43
N PHE A 91 -1.59 2.05 1.78
CA PHE A 91 -2.57 2.92 1.13
C PHE A 91 -2.80 4.16 2.00
N PRO A 92 -2.11 5.30 1.73
CA PRO A 92 -2.14 6.46 2.61
C PRO A 92 -3.49 7.18 2.63
N GLU A 93 -4.39 6.90 1.69
CA GLU A 93 -5.77 7.38 1.71
C GLU A 93 -6.58 6.81 2.88
N GLY A 94 -6.16 5.67 3.42
CA GLY A 94 -6.85 4.98 4.50
C GLY A 94 -8.23 4.39 4.12
N THR A 95 -8.76 4.72 2.95
CA THR A 95 -10.04 4.20 2.43
C THR A 95 -10.04 4.26 0.90
N ARG A 96 -10.90 3.49 0.27
CA ARG A 96 -11.00 3.43 -1.19
C ARG A 96 -11.63 4.68 -1.80
N SER A 97 -11.11 5.11 -2.96
CA SER A 97 -11.75 6.10 -3.82
C SER A 97 -12.68 5.38 -4.79
N LYS A 98 -14.00 5.58 -4.67
CA LYS A 98 -15.00 4.86 -5.46
C LYS A 98 -15.15 5.35 -6.90
N ASN A 99 -14.55 6.47 -7.22
CA ASN A 99 -14.63 7.16 -8.53
C ASN A 99 -13.25 7.31 -9.20
N GLY A 100 -12.22 6.65 -8.68
CA GLY A 100 -10.86 6.75 -9.21
C GLY A 100 -10.07 7.95 -8.72
N VAL A 101 -10.71 9.02 -8.23
CA VAL A 101 -10.02 10.23 -7.74
C VAL A 101 -9.35 9.94 -6.41
N PRO A 102 -8.02 10.06 -6.29
CA PRO A 102 -7.31 9.83 -5.04
C PRO A 102 -7.74 10.82 -3.95
N LYS A 103 -7.93 10.33 -2.75
CA LYS A 103 -8.22 11.16 -1.58
C LYS A 103 -6.94 11.80 -1.03
N ARG A 104 -7.12 12.61 0.02
CA ARG A 104 -5.98 13.15 0.76
C ARG A 104 -5.16 12.01 1.37
N PHE A 105 -3.86 12.09 1.21
CA PHE A 105 -2.91 11.15 1.81
C PHE A 105 -2.62 11.53 3.26
N SER A 106 -2.52 10.53 4.13
CA SER A 106 -2.08 10.67 5.53
C SER A 106 -0.62 10.26 5.65
N GLU A 107 0.20 11.13 6.21
CA GLU A 107 1.64 10.91 6.37
C GLU A 107 1.99 9.94 7.50
N ASN A 108 1.13 9.80 8.52
CA ASN A 108 1.45 9.12 9.78
C ASN A 108 1.91 7.66 9.57
N GLY A 109 1.23 6.92 8.71
CA GLY A 109 1.58 5.53 8.42
C GLY A 109 2.96 5.41 7.78
N LEU A 110 3.23 6.21 6.77
CA LEU A 110 4.52 6.21 6.07
C LEU A 110 5.65 6.67 6.98
N LYS A 111 5.42 7.73 7.77
CA LYS A 111 6.40 8.25 8.74
C LYS A 111 6.84 7.20 9.75
N MET A 112 5.90 6.38 10.25
CA MET A 112 6.21 5.28 11.14
C MET A 112 7.02 4.18 10.45
N LEU A 113 6.64 3.78 9.24
CA LEU A 113 7.38 2.74 8.50
C LEU A 113 8.81 3.19 8.17
N VAL A 114 9.01 4.40 7.68
CA VAL A 114 10.34 4.97 7.39
C VAL A 114 11.20 5.04 8.66
N LYS A 115 10.61 5.48 9.78
CA LYS A 115 11.33 5.57 11.06
C LYS A 115 11.83 4.21 11.56
N TYR A 116 11.05 3.14 11.37
CA TYR A 116 11.35 1.81 11.92
C TYR A 116 11.85 0.80 10.89
N SER A 117 11.98 1.24 9.63
CA SER A 117 12.65 0.51 8.56
C SER A 117 13.57 1.49 7.78
N PRO A 118 14.68 1.92 8.42
CA PRO A 118 15.53 2.99 7.89
C PRO A 118 16.29 2.59 6.60
N SER A 119 16.53 1.30 6.37
CA SER A 119 17.16 0.83 5.13
C SER A 119 16.18 0.67 3.98
N ALA A 120 14.88 0.88 4.21
CA ALA A 120 13.85 0.69 3.21
C ALA A 120 13.95 1.69 2.06
N VAL A 121 13.58 1.21 0.87
CA VAL A 121 13.40 2.05 -0.31
C VAL A 121 11.90 2.24 -0.54
N ILE A 122 11.47 3.48 -0.82
CA ILE A 122 10.07 3.75 -1.13
C ILE A 122 9.84 3.63 -2.63
N VAL A 123 8.79 2.92 -3.00
CA VAL A 123 8.38 2.74 -4.39
C VAL A 123 6.93 3.19 -4.53
N PRO A 124 6.67 4.36 -5.13
CA PRO A 124 5.31 4.76 -5.44
C PRO A 124 4.68 3.85 -6.49
N ILE A 125 3.39 3.56 -6.34
CA ILE A 125 2.59 2.76 -7.27
C ILE A 125 1.32 3.51 -7.60
N THR A 126 0.95 3.55 -8.87
CA THR A 126 -0.36 4.05 -9.29
C THR A 126 -1.19 2.91 -9.86
N ILE A 127 -2.40 2.75 -9.32
CA ILE A 127 -3.39 1.82 -9.84
C ILE A 127 -4.48 2.64 -10.53
N ASN A 128 -4.80 2.26 -11.77
CA ASN A 128 -5.84 2.90 -12.56
C ASN A 128 -6.95 1.92 -12.90
N ASN A 129 -8.17 2.43 -12.97
CA ASN A 129 -9.38 1.76 -13.40
C ASN A 129 -9.90 0.63 -12.49
N SER A 130 -9.26 0.29 -11.39
CA SER A 130 -9.74 -0.82 -10.54
C SER A 130 -11.10 -0.52 -9.89
N TRP A 131 -11.45 0.75 -9.68
CA TRP A 131 -12.77 1.17 -9.21
C TRP A 131 -13.88 0.83 -10.20
N LYS A 132 -13.58 0.83 -11.51
CA LYS A 132 -14.55 0.52 -12.58
C LYS A 132 -15.06 -0.91 -12.46
N ILE A 133 -14.24 -1.86 -11.99
CA ILE A 133 -14.63 -3.27 -11.78
C ILE A 133 -15.84 -3.38 -10.83
N VAL A 134 -15.91 -2.51 -9.83
CA VAL A 134 -16.92 -2.53 -8.76
C VAL A 134 -17.84 -1.31 -8.80
N LYS A 135 -17.97 -0.62 -9.93
CA LYS A 135 -18.77 0.61 -10.04
C LYS A 135 -20.24 0.39 -9.74
N HIS A 136 -20.77 -0.82 -9.99
CA HIS A 136 -22.13 -1.21 -9.69
C HIS A 136 -22.31 -1.89 -8.31
N GLY A 137 -21.25 -1.85 -7.47
CA GLY A 137 -21.23 -2.49 -6.16
C GLY A 137 -20.45 -3.82 -6.17
N LYS A 138 -20.84 -4.76 -5.30
CA LYS A 138 -20.15 -6.05 -5.22
C LYS A 138 -20.49 -7.01 -6.37
N PHE A 139 -21.63 -6.80 -6.98
CA PHE A 139 -22.14 -7.60 -8.08
C PHE A 139 -23.24 -6.81 -8.85
N PRO A 140 -23.33 -6.91 -10.20
CA PRO A 140 -22.37 -7.58 -11.09
C PRO A 140 -21.03 -6.84 -11.18
N LEU A 141 -19.95 -7.57 -11.44
CA LEU A 141 -18.66 -6.97 -11.75
C LEU A 141 -18.68 -6.46 -13.19
N GLU A 142 -18.03 -5.32 -13.44
CA GLU A 142 -17.84 -4.80 -14.79
C GLU A 142 -16.82 -5.65 -15.56
N LEU A 143 -17.19 -6.07 -16.76
CA LEU A 143 -16.32 -6.85 -17.65
C LEU A 143 -15.52 -5.94 -18.58
N GLY A 144 -14.38 -6.43 -19.07
CA GLY A 144 -13.54 -5.71 -20.03
C GLY A 144 -12.79 -4.52 -19.46
N VAL A 145 -12.73 -4.35 -18.13
CA VAL A 145 -11.98 -3.27 -17.50
C VAL A 145 -10.49 -3.50 -17.64
N HIS A 146 -9.80 -2.56 -18.30
CA HIS A 146 -8.35 -2.56 -18.40
C HIS A 146 -7.74 -1.89 -17.16
N LEU A 147 -7.39 -2.72 -16.17
CA LEU A 147 -6.68 -2.28 -14.97
C LEU A 147 -5.19 -2.14 -15.27
N THR A 148 -4.57 -1.03 -14.86
CA THR A 148 -3.12 -0.85 -14.92
C THR A 148 -2.51 -0.68 -13.54
N LEU A 149 -1.27 -1.14 -13.40
CA LEU A 149 -0.43 -0.96 -12.22
C LEU A 149 0.91 -0.40 -12.69
N ASP A 150 1.15 0.87 -12.37
CA ASP A 150 2.38 1.58 -12.74
C ASP A 150 3.31 1.64 -11.54
N VAL A 151 4.50 1.05 -11.69
CA VAL A 151 5.57 1.10 -10.69
C VAL A 151 6.48 2.26 -11.03
N HIS A 152 6.60 3.22 -10.12
CA HIS A 152 7.43 4.42 -10.32
C HIS A 152 8.86 4.22 -9.82
N LYS A 153 9.71 5.23 -10.14
CA LYS A 153 11.12 5.22 -9.75
C LYS A 153 11.28 5.12 -8.23
N PRO A 154 12.11 4.19 -7.73
CA PRO A 154 12.43 4.07 -6.31
C PRO A 154 13.03 5.36 -5.75
N ILE A 155 12.66 5.71 -4.51
CA ILE A 155 13.13 6.89 -3.78
C ILE A 155 13.80 6.40 -2.50
N GLN A 156 15.05 6.82 -2.28
CA GLN A 156 15.78 6.54 -1.04
C GLN A 156 15.22 7.43 0.08
N THR A 157 15.12 6.88 1.29
CA THR A 157 14.51 7.58 2.44
C THR A 157 15.40 8.66 3.05
N ASP A 158 16.70 8.60 2.80
CA ASP A 158 17.73 9.48 3.34
C ASP A 158 18.06 10.70 2.45
N THR A 159 17.51 10.77 1.25
CA THR A 159 17.85 11.81 0.25
C THR A 159 17.08 13.12 0.43
N LEU A 160 15.96 13.11 1.15
CA LEU A 160 15.05 14.24 1.30
C LEU A 160 14.53 14.35 2.75
N LYS A 161 14.15 15.56 3.17
CA LYS A 161 13.34 15.70 4.39
C LYS A 161 12.01 14.99 4.23
N PHE A 162 11.49 14.43 5.32
CA PHE A 162 10.26 13.60 5.24
C PHE A 162 9.07 14.32 4.57
N ALA A 163 8.89 15.61 4.81
CA ALA A 163 7.80 16.39 4.20
C ALA A 163 7.94 16.45 2.66
N GLU A 164 9.14 16.75 2.16
CA GLU A 164 9.44 16.80 0.73
C GLU A 164 9.31 15.40 0.07
N LEU A 165 9.77 14.38 0.78
CA LEU A 165 9.65 12.98 0.35
C LEU A 165 8.18 12.58 0.21
N PHE A 166 7.35 12.92 1.21
CA PHE A 166 5.92 12.60 1.22
C PHE A 166 5.17 13.33 0.11
N GLU A 167 5.42 14.62 -0.06
CA GLU A 167 4.82 15.42 -1.15
C GLU A 167 5.20 14.86 -2.53
N LYS A 168 6.47 14.52 -2.73
CA LYS A 168 6.95 13.92 -3.98
C LYS A 168 6.23 12.61 -4.29
N ILE A 169 6.04 11.75 -3.28
CA ILE A 169 5.33 10.48 -3.43
C ILE A 169 3.86 10.74 -3.82
N GLU A 170 3.19 11.65 -3.09
CA GLU A 170 1.79 11.99 -3.34
C GLU A 170 1.59 12.55 -4.74
N GLN A 171 2.43 13.50 -5.16
CA GLN A 171 2.40 14.08 -6.51
C GLN A 171 2.67 13.03 -7.59
N THR A 172 3.69 12.18 -7.39
CA THR A 172 4.02 11.11 -8.35
C THR A 172 2.83 10.20 -8.60
N ILE A 173 2.14 9.79 -7.53
CA ILE A 173 0.97 8.90 -7.65
C ILE A 173 -0.22 9.63 -8.26
N LYS A 174 -0.55 10.82 -7.77
CA LYS A 174 -1.73 11.58 -8.22
C LYS A 174 -1.63 12.01 -9.68
N ASN A 175 -0.45 12.43 -10.13
CA ASN A 175 -0.23 12.86 -11.53
C ASN A 175 -0.29 11.71 -12.54
N ALA A 176 -0.12 10.47 -12.08
CA ALA A 176 -0.21 9.28 -12.93
C ALA A 176 -1.61 8.62 -12.92
N VAL A 177 -2.56 9.17 -12.15
CA VAL A 177 -3.94 8.68 -12.15
C VAL A 177 -4.66 9.13 -13.42
N ILE A 178 -5.29 8.15 -14.08
CA ILE A 178 -6.16 8.34 -15.25
C ILE A 178 -7.62 8.18 -14.78
N LEU A 179 -8.47 9.17 -15.05
CA LEU A 179 -9.89 9.19 -14.68
C LEU A 179 -10.78 8.72 -15.82
#